data_96e7a43375213b3458aca16565863cb4
#
_entry.id   96e7a43375213b3458aca16565863cb4
#
_cell.length_a   1.000
_cell.length_b   1.000
_cell.length_c   1.000
_cell.angle_alpha   90.00
_cell.angle_beta   90.00
_cell.angle_gamma   90.00
#
_symmetry.space_group_name_H-M   'P 1'
#
loop_
_entity.id
_entity.type
_entity.pdbx_description
1 polymer ?
#
loop_
_entity_poly.entity_id
_entity_poly.type
_entity_poly.pdbx_seq_one_letter_code
_entity_poly.pdbx_strand_id
1 'polypeptide(L)'
;LKNNYAAAEARDFTGAVTIRNSSGAVTAVNIAGNARIENSYKPVRFEKITGSVTINGQSSEVSGGGVGGDCSITTSYKPLSVAGVGGTLTINGQSCSVTVSGARQDVLIASSYQPIRVDSVGGALTINGQSSAVTANVVAKDATIRSSYQSIAVQQVGGRLNIDGSSCEVTVRDVKQDASILSSYKTIRVDNVAGSLKVDGSSCSVLVDGAGGDVDITNSYKYVVLKRTAGSINVRGDSSPIEVSQIAKVPAGGRVNLITTYKPVTLTLPASAAVQISARTQYGKISSDFPVYLNNDDNGKAVKMEVGAGGAIVRVETSGDIILRKE
;
A
#
# COMPACT_ATOMS: atom_id res chain seq x y z
N LEU A 1 38.33 1.01 19.11
CA LEU A 1 39.25 0.93 17.99
C LEU A 1 39.19 2.20 17.18
N LYS A 2 40.33 2.80 16.89
CA LYS A 2 40.44 3.94 15.99
C LYS A 2 41.48 3.63 14.91
N ASN A 3 41.10 3.72 13.64
CA ASN A 3 41.98 3.43 12.51
C ASN A 3 41.59 4.31 11.31
N ASN A 4 42.49 4.51 10.35
CA ASN A 4 42.20 5.38 9.20
C ASN A 4 42.14 4.63 7.86
N TYR A 5 43.04 3.66 7.60
CA TYR A 5 43.20 3.04 6.28
C TYR A 5 43.19 1.51 6.29
N ALA A 6 43.54 0.87 7.39
CA ALA A 6 43.52 -0.59 7.49
C ALA A 6 42.16 -1.11 7.91
N ALA A 7 41.93 -2.39 7.74
CA ALA A 7 40.74 -3.04 8.26
C ALA A 7 40.71 -2.97 9.80
N ALA A 8 39.51 -2.77 10.36
CA ALA A 8 39.26 -2.78 11.79
C ALA A 8 38.32 -3.94 12.13
N GLU A 9 38.71 -4.78 13.05
CA GLU A 9 37.94 -5.95 13.45
C GLU A 9 37.76 -5.99 14.96
N ALA A 10 36.52 -6.28 15.40
CA ALA A 10 36.17 -6.59 16.78
C ALA A 10 35.41 -7.91 16.81
N ARG A 11 35.96 -8.92 17.50
CA ARG A 11 35.34 -10.24 17.66
C ARG A 11 35.35 -10.67 19.13
N ASP A 12 34.25 -11.32 19.52
CA ASP A 12 34.16 -11.97 20.82
C ASP A 12 34.37 -11.02 22.03
N PHE A 13 33.75 -9.83 21.96
CA PHE A 13 33.80 -8.85 23.05
C PHE A 13 32.64 -9.02 24.02
N THR A 14 32.93 -8.98 25.31
CA THR A 14 31.95 -9.08 26.41
C THR A 14 31.33 -7.74 26.82
N GLY A 15 31.70 -6.64 26.20
CA GLY A 15 31.20 -5.30 26.52
C GLY A 15 30.89 -4.49 25.26
N ALA A 16 30.61 -3.21 25.44
CA ALA A 16 30.32 -2.31 24.34
C ALA A 16 31.58 -2.03 23.49
N VAL A 17 31.38 -1.94 22.16
CA VAL A 17 32.47 -1.69 21.20
C VAL A 17 32.19 -0.40 20.44
N THR A 18 33.21 0.46 20.33
CA THR A 18 33.22 1.61 19.45
C THR A 18 34.34 1.47 18.44
N ILE A 19 33.99 1.47 17.15
CA ILE A 19 34.94 1.43 16.03
C ILE A 19 34.82 2.73 15.24
N ARG A 20 35.92 3.44 15.07
CA ARG A 20 36.04 4.59 14.18
C ARG A 20 37.09 4.28 13.14
N ASN A 21 36.67 4.20 11.87
CA ASN A 21 37.55 3.93 10.75
C ASN A 21 37.18 4.85 9.57
N SER A 22 38.14 5.31 8.81
CA SER A 22 37.90 6.26 7.73
C SER A 22 37.82 5.60 6.35
N SER A 23 38.65 4.59 6.09
CA SER A 23 38.80 4.04 4.73
C SER A 23 39.19 2.56 4.69
N GLY A 24 39.06 1.84 5.79
CA GLY A 24 39.25 0.39 5.90
C GLY A 24 37.94 -0.34 6.09
N ALA A 25 37.88 -1.61 5.73
CA ALA A 25 36.73 -2.46 6.06
C ALA A 25 36.55 -2.58 7.57
N VAL A 26 35.29 -2.64 8.03
CA VAL A 26 34.97 -2.85 9.45
C VAL A 26 34.20 -4.14 9.61
N THR A 27 34.62 -4.95 10.60
CA THR A 27 33.92 -6.17 10.99
C THR A 27 33.68 -6.17 12.49
N ALA A 28 32.44 -6.33 12.91
CA ALA A 28 32.05 -6.47 14.33
C ALA A 28 31.22 -7.75 14.51
N VAL A 29 31.73 -8.74 15.18
CA VAL A 29 31.09 -10.06 15.31
C VAL A 29 31.12 -10.55 16.74
N ASN A 30 29.99 -11.13 17.19
CA ASN A 30 29.86 -11.72 18.51
C ASN A 30 30.19 -10.72 19.65
N ILE A 31 29.42 -9.64 19.72
CA ILE A 31 29.59 -8.58 20.73
C ILE A 31 28.48 -8.72 21.77
N ALA A 32 28.85 -9.03 23.02
CA ALA A 32 27.91 -9.10 24.13
C ALA A 32 27.66 -7.72 24.76
N GLY A 33 27.26 -6.77 23.96
CA GLY A 33 26.98 -5.36 24.32
C GLY A 33 26.58 -4.56 23.11
N ASN A 34 26.66 -3.24 23.23
CA ASN A 34 26.32 -2.32 22.14
C ASN A 34 27.50 -2.16 21.16
N ALA A 35 27.21 -1.96 19.88
CA ALA A 35 28.22 -1.66 18.87
C ALA A 35 27.95 -0.29 18.22
N ARG A 36 28.93 0.61 18.29
CA ARG A 36 28.94 1.88 17.58
C ARG A 36 30.04 1.89 16.52
N ILE A 37 29.65 2.07 15.24
CA ILE A 37 30.57 2.00 14.09
C ILE A 37 30.46 3.29 13.29
N GLU A 38 31.59 3.95 13.08
CA GLU A 38 31.76 5.07 12.18
C GLU A 38 32.75 4.65 11.11
N ASN A 39 32.34 4.69 9.82
CA ASN A 39 33.20 4.31 8.69
C ASN A 39 32.90 5.15 7.44
N SER A 40 33.84 5.16 6.50
CA SER A 40 33.64 5.82 5.20
C SER A 40 34.19 4.95 4.08
N TYR A 41 33.47 4.90 2.95
CA TYR A 41 33.84 4.32 1.65
C TYR A 41 34.03 2.80 1.59
N LYS A 42 34.28 2.12 2.69
CA LYS A 42 34.54 0.68 2.72
C LYS A 42 33.44 -0.08 3.44
N PRO A 43 33.28 -1.38 3.20
CA PRO A 43 32.20 -2.17 3.79
C PRO A 43 32.24 -2.20 5.33
N VAL A 44 31.03 -2.22 5.91
CA VAL A 44 30.78 -2.51 7.31
C VAL A 44 29.99 -3.80 7.41
N ARG A 45 30.53 -4.76 8.13
CA ARG A 45 29.86 -6.04 8.45
C ARG A 45 29.68 -6.19 9.95
N PHE A 46 28.48 -6.61 10.36
CA PHE A 46 28.17 -6.87 11.76
C PHE A 46 27.30 -8.12 11.91
N GLU A 47 27.54 -8.89 12.96
CA GLU A 47 26.82 -10.13 13.21
C GLU A 47 26.81 -10.48 14.71
N LYS A 48 25.66 -10.96 15.22
CA LYS A 48 25.51 -11.43 16.61
C LYS A 48 25.88 -10.36 17.64
N ILE A 49 25.17 -9.25 17.64
CA ILE A 49 25.32 -8.17 18.61
C ILE A 49 24.13 -8.27 19.58
N THR A 50 24.38 -8.57 20.85
CA THR A 50 23.29 -8.75 21.84
C THR A 50 22.62 -7.44 22.23
N GLY A 51 23.34 -6.34 22.21
CA GLY A 51 22.83 -4.99 22.46
C GLY A 51 22.35 -4.30 21.19
N SER A 52 22.40 -2.98 21.21
CA SER A 52 22.01 -2.11 20.08
C SER A 52 23.19 -1.84 19.14
N VAL A 53 22.85 -1.59 17.86
CA VAL A 53 23.83 -1.24 16.83
C VAL A 53 23.58 0.17 16.32
N THR A 54 24.60 0.99 16.28
CA THR A 54 24.57 2.31 15.63
C THR A 54 25.68 2.40 14.58
N ILE A 55 25.31 2.57 13.31
CA ILE A 55 26.28 2.69 12.21
C ILE A 55 26.11 4.03 11.54
N ASN A 56 27.21 4.77 11.44
CA ASN A 56 27.33 5.93 10.57
C ASN A 56 28.35 5.60 9.46
N GLY A 57 27.84 5.16 8.34
CA GLY A 57 28.62 4.65 7.21
C GLY A 57 28.58 5.59 6.02
N GLN A 58 29.38 6.62 5.97
CA GLN A 58 29.42 7.53 4.82
C GLN A 58 29.88 6.79 3.56
N SER A 59 28.97 6.64 2.55
CA SER A 59 29.24 5.90 1.31
C SER A 59 29.75 4.48 1.51
N SER A 60 29.34 3.83 2.60
CA SER A 60 29.74 2.48 2.96
C SER A 60 28.63 1.48 2.63
N GLU A 61 29.00 0.35 2.04
CA GLU A 61 28.14 -0.81 2.02
C GLU A 61 27.96 -1.32 3.46
N VAL A 62 26.72 -1.56 3.88
CA VAL A 62 26.41 -2.07 5.22
C VAL A 62 25.69 -3.38 5.11
N SER A 63 26.23 -4.41 5.74
CA SER A 63 25.61 -5.73 5.77
C SER A 63 25.73 -6.38 7.13
N GLY A 64 24.64 -6.98 7.62
CA GLY A 64 24.70 -7.71 8.87
C GLY A 64 23.36 -8.06 9.47
N GLY A 65 23.40 -8.51 10.73
CA GLY A 65 22.19 -8.89 11.43
C GLY A 65 22.44 -9.60 12.76
N GLY A 66 21.35 -10.20 13.29
CA GLY A 66 21.40 -10.83 14.60
C GLY A 66 21.61 -9.80 15.73
N VAL A 67 20.89 -8.68 15.67
CA VAL A 67 20.92 -7.60 16.67
C VAL A 67 19.83 -7.84 17.70
N GLY A 68 20.20 -7.93 18.98
CA GLY A 68 19.25 -8.16 20.07
C GLY A 68 18.42 -6.91 20.42
N GLY A 69 19.04 -5.74 20.39
CA GLY A 69 18.43 -4.43 20.66
C GLY A 69 18.04 -3.68 19.39
N ASP A 70 18.04 -2.35 19.47
CA ASP A 70 17.73 -1.46 18.36
C ASP A 70 18.89 -1.38 17.35
N CYS A 71 18.54 -1.15 16.09
CA CYS A 71 19.52 -0.97 15.03
C CYS A 71 19.28 0.35 14.28
N SER A 72 20.26 1.25 14.32
CA SER A 72 20.20 2.54 13.62
C SER A 72 21.34 2.65 12.61
N ILE A 73 21.02 2.82 11.34
CA ILE A 73 22.00 2.88 10.25
C ILE A 73 21.79 4.12 9.42
N THR A 74 22.85 4.90 9.27
CA THR A 74 22.91 6.01 8.32
C THR A 74 24.03 5.72 7.31
N THR A 75 23.68 5.71 6.01
CA THR A 75 24.67 5.52 4.92
C THR A 75 24.20 6.19 3.64
N SER A 76 25.03 6.19 2.60
CA SER A 76 24.69 6.77 1.30
C SER A 76 25.30 5.98 0.14
N TYR A 77 24.61 5.98 -1.00
CA TYR A 77 25.06 5.50 -2.32
C TYR A 77 25.42 4.01 -2.45
N LYS A 78 25.47 3.27 -1.38
CA LYS A 78 25.85 1.86 -1.39
C LYS A 78 24.71 0.97 -0.86
N PRO A 79 24.69 -0.32 -1.22
CA PRO A 79 23.70 -1.26 -0.72
C PRO A 79 23.72 -1.38 0.81
N LEU A 80 22.52 -1.56 1.37
CA LEU A 80 22.30 -1.82 2.79
C LEU A 80 21.46 -3.08 2.94
N SER A 81 21.94 -4.05 3.71
CA SER A 81 21.21 -5.29 4.00
C SER A 81 21.26 -5.62 5.49
N VAL A 82 20.09 -5.75 6.11
CA VAL A 82 19.96 -6.05 7.54
C VAL A 82 18.98 -7.18 7.76
N ALA A 83 19.37 -8.14 8.61
CA ALA A 83 18.52 -9.26 8.96
C ALA A 83 18.46 -9.51 10.47
N GLY A 84 17.30 -9.91 11.00
CA GLY A 84 17.17 -10.35 12.39
C GLY A 84 17.46 -9.25 13.42
N VAL A 85 16.60 -8.23 13.51
CA VAL A 85 16.68 -7.17 14.53
C VAL A 85 15.62 -7.41 15.59
N GLY A 86 16.03 -7.47 16.85
CA GLY A 86 15.14 -7.70 17.99
C GLY A 86 14.37 -6.46 18.44
N GLY A 87 14.97 -5.28 18.34
CA GLY A 87 14.37 -3.98 18.64
C GLY A 87 13.89 -3.24 17.38
N THR A 88 13.78 -1.93 17.46
CA THR A 88 13.42 -1.04 16.37
C THR A 88 14.56 -0.90 15.36
N LEU A 89 14.22 -0.98 14.06
CA LEU A 89 15.17 -0.73 12.99
C LEU A 89 14.92 0.63 12.33
N THR A 90 15.92 1.50 12.38
CA THR A 90 15.89 2.81 11.71
C THR A 90 16.98 2.90 10.65
N ILE A 91 16.60 3.16 9.41
CA ILE A 91 17.50 3.30 8.27
C ILE A 91 17.33 4.68 7.63
N ASN A 92 18.42 5.43 7.57
CA ASN A 92 18.55 6.66 6.79
C ASN A 92 19.56 6.43 5.66
N GLY A 93 19.02 6.03 4.50
CA GLY A 93 19.82 5.67 3.34
C GLY A 93 19.66 6.66 2.19
N GLN A 94 20.59 7.56 2.00
CA GLN A 94 20.53 8.46 0.84
C GLN A 94 20.96 7.71 -0.43
N SER A 95 20.04 7.52 -1.40
CA SER A 95 20.30 6.82 -2.67
C SER A 95 20.86 5.39 -2.48
N CYS A 96 20.35 4.69 -1.47
CA CYS A 96 20.76 3.33 -1.13
C CYS A 96 19.68 2.32 -1.53
N SER A 97 20.08 1.19 -2.10
CA SER A 97 19.22 0.02 -2.10
C SER A 97 19.15 -0.56 -0.68
N VAL A 98 17.95 -0.82 -0.21
CA VAL A 98 17.71 -1.30 1.16
C VAL A 98 17.03 -2.65 1.11
N THR A 99 17.59 -3.63 1.83
CA THR A 99 16.99 -4.94 2.04
C THR A 99 16.90 -5.22 3.54
N VAL A 100 15.69 -5.47 4.03
CA VAL A 100 15.44 -5.78 5.45
C VAL A 100 14.69 -7.10 5.53
N SER A 101 15.07 -7.96 6.47
CA SER A 101 14.35 -9.19 6.76
C SER A 101 14.32 -9.51 8.26
N GLY A 102 13.18 -9.98 8.76
CA GLY A 102 13.05 -10.52 10.13
C GLY A 102 13.24 -9.47 11.24
N ALA A 103 12.70 -8.27 11.12
CA ALA A 103 12.63 -7.29 12.21
C ALA A 103 11.47 -7.63 13.16
N ARG A 104 11.71 -7.72 14.46
CA ARG A 104 10.67 -8.09 15.45
C ARG A 104 9.80 -6.93 15.89
N GLN A 105 10.31 -5.71 15.84
CA GLN A 105 9.62 -4.48 16.23
C GLN A 105 9.41 -3.58 15.00
N ASP A 106 9.23 -2.30 15.22
CA ASP A 106 8.95 -1.33 14.19
C ASP A 106 10.14 -1.10 13.26
N VAL A 107 9.85 -0.82 11.99
CA VAL A 107 10.84 -0.53 10.96
C VAL A 107 10.56 0.84 10.36
N LEU A 108 11.57 1.72 10.40
CA LEU A 108 11.53 3.05 9.78
C LEU A 108 12.62 3.14 8.72
N ILE A 109 12.24 3.38 7.46
CA ILE A 109 13.18 3.50 6.35
C ILE A 109 12.95 4.83 5.63
N ALA A 110 14.01 5.63 5.50
CA ALA A 110 14.09 6.75 4.59
C ALA A 110 15.19 6.46 3.57
N SER A 111 14.84 6.38 2.28
CA SER A 111 15.81 6.23 1.19
C SER A 111 15.26 6.87 -0.10
N SER A 112 16.10 6.96 -1.13
CA SER A 112 15.71 7.59 -2.39
C SER A 112 16.33 6.89 -3.59
N TYR A 113 15.63 6.93 -4.72
CA TYR A 113 16.06 6.52 -6.07
C TYR A 113 16.39 5.04 -6.26
N GLN A 114 16.60 4.29 -5.21
CA GLN A 114 16.97 2.87 -5.27
C GLN A 114 15.88 1.99 -4.65
N PRO A 115 15.82 0.69 -5.00
CA PRO A 115 14.80 -0.21 -4.47
C PRO A 115 14.88 -0.40 -2.94
N ILE A 116 13.70 -0.48 -2.33
CA ILE A 116 13.51 -0.84 -0.91
C ILE A 116 12.73 -2.14 -0.85
N ARG A 117 13.31 -3.17 -0.24
CA ARG A 117 12.68 -4.46 0.00
C ARG A 117 12.64 -4.75 1.48
N VAL A 118 11.45 -5.03 1.98
CA VAL A 118 11.22 -5.35 3.40
C VAL A 118 10.41 -6.63 3.48
N ASP A 119 10.89 -7.56 4.29
CA ASP A 119 10.23 -8.84 4.52
C ASP A 119 10.19 -9.15 6.03
N SER A 120 9.02 -9.60 6.51
CA SER A 120 8.81 -10.04 7.89
C SER A 120 9.08 -8.97 8.96
N VAL A 121 8.15 -8.05 9.13
CA VAL A 121 8.13 -7.03 10.19
C VAL A 121 7.11 -7.40 11.25
N GLY A 122 7.55 -7.62 12.49
CA GLY A 122 6.68 -7.92 13.64
C GLY A 122 5.99 -6.71 14.25
N GLY A 123 6.45 -5.50 13.97
CA GLY A 123 5.87 -4.22 14.35
C GLY A 123 5.19 -3.50 13.20
N ALA A 124 5.16 -2.18 13.27
CA ALA A 124 4.72 -1.30 12.21
C ALA A 124 5.84 -1.01 11.20
N LEU A 125 5.46 -0.75 9.94
CA LEU A 125 6.38 -0.39 8.87
C LEU A 125 6.13 1.04 8.40
N THR A 126 7.16 1.87 8.41
CA THR A 126 7.12 3.21 7.80
C THR A 126 8.22 3.35 6.78
N ILE A 127 7.85 3.58 5.52
CA ILE A 127 8.79 3.81 4.43
C ILE A 127 8.55 5.19 3.83
N ASN A 128 9.61 5.99 3.77
CA ASN A 128 9.68 7.21 2.99
C ASN A 128 10.70 7.00 1.86
N GLY A 129 10.20 6.53 0.72
CA GLY A 129 10.99 6.11 -0.43
C GLY A 129 10.86 7.10 -1.58
N GLN A 130 11.55 8.22 -1.55
CA GLN A 130 11.49 9.20 -2.62
C GLN A 130 11.98 8.60 -3.96
N SER A 131 11.08 8.47 -4.95
CA SER A 131 11.35 7.87 -6.27
C SER A 131 11.93 6.45 -6.20
N SER A 132 11.52 5.67 -5.20
CA SER A 132 11.99 4.31 -4.96
C SER A 132 10.92 3.28 -5.29
N ALA A 133 11.31 2.18 -5.90
CA ALA A 133 10.46 1.00 -5.95
C ALA A 133 10.41 0.35 -4.57
N VAL A 134 9.19 0.09 -4.06
CA VAL A 134 9.00 -0.47 -2.72
C VAL A 134 8.32 -1.83 -2.83
N THR A 135 8.90 -2.81 -2.17
CA THR A 135 8.27 -4.13 -1.96
C THR A 135 8.24 -4.41 -0.46
N ALA A 136 7.06 -4.60 0.10
CA ALA A 136 6.87 -4.94 1.51
C ALA A 136 6.01 -6.20 1.64
N ASN A 137 6.54 -7.22 2.30
CA ASN A 137 5.84 -8.47 2.56
C ASN A 137 5.75 -8.71 4.07
N VAL A 138 4.63 -9.25 4.52
CA VAL A 138 4.40 -9.69 5.91
C VAL A 138 4.72 -8.61 6.95
N VAL A 139 3.81 -7.66 7.10
CA VAL A 139 3.84 -6.65 8.16
C VAL A 139 2.76 -6.98 9.18
N ALA A 140 3.14 -7.24 10.42
CA ALA A 140 2.19 -7.71 11.44
C ALA A 140 1.23 -6.62 11.94
N LYS A 141 1.65 -5.35 11.92
CA LYS A 141 0.85 -4.19 12.32
C LYS A 141 0.57 -3.26 11.13
N ASP A 142 0.51 -1.97 11.36
CA ASP A 142 0.21 -0.97 10.35
C ASP A 142 1.39 -0.76 9.40
N ALA A 143 1.08 -0.43 8.14
CA ALA A 143 2.07 -0.06 7.14
C ALA A 143 1.76 1.32 6.54
N THR A 144 2.75 2.21 6.54
CA THR A 144 2.69 3.52 5.90
C THR A 144 3.83 3.65 4.89
N ILE A 145 3.48 3.84 3.62
CA ILE A 145 4.45 3.88 2.52
C ILE A 145 4.24 5.14 1.70
N ARG A 146 5.28 5.92 1.55
CA ARG A 146 5.33 7.06 0.63
C ARG A 146 6.40 6.86 -0.40
N SER A 147 6.06 7.00 -1.68
CA SER A 147 7.00 6.97 -2.79
C SER A 147 6.45 7.72 -4.01
N SER A 148 7.26 7.84 -5.05
CA SER A 148 6.84 8.48 -6.29
C SER A 148 7.46 7.81 -7.51
N TYR A 149 6.75 7.86 -8.65
CA TYR A 149 7.18 7.47 -10.00
C TYR A 149 7.48 5.98 -10.23
N GLN A 150 7.72 5.21 -9.20
CA GLN A 150 8.06 3.79 -9.27
C GLN A 150 6.88 2.91 -8.83
N SER A 151 7.10 1.60 -8.68
CA SER A 151 6.08 0.67 -8.20
C SER A 151 6.09 0.54 -6.68
N ILE A 152 4.90 0.35 -6.10
CA ILE A 152 4.69 -0.02 -4.70
C ILE A 152 3.93 -1.34 -4.68
N ALA A 153 4.54 -2.38 -4.15
CA ALA A 153 3.92 -3.70 -3.97
C ALA A 153 3.89 -4.04 -2.47
N VAL A 154 2.70 -4.29 -1.95
CA VAL A 154 2.49 -4.62 -0.53
C VAL A 154 1.66 -5.89 -0.42
N GLN A 155 2.10 -6.79 0.44
CA GLN A 155 1.42 -8.05 0.69
C GLN A 155 1.38 -8.39 2.18
N GLN A 156 0.23 -8.92 2.65
CA GLN A 156 0.01 -9.40 4.02
C GLN A 156 0.27 -8.36 5.11
N VAL A 157 -0.62 -7.40 5.23
CA VAL A 157 -0.61 -6.40 6.31
C VAL A 157 -1.65 -6.77 7.37
N GLY A 158 -1.21 -6.97 8.61
CA GLY A 158 -2.06 -7.34 9.74
C GLY A 158 -2.87 -6.17 10.32
N GLY A 159 -2.40 -4.93 10.15
CA GLY A 159 -3.07 -3.70 10.55
C GLY A 159 -3.66 -2.93 9.37
N ARG A 160 -3.62 -1.60 9.49
CA ARG A 160 -4.04 -0.65 8.45
C ARG A 160 -2.93 -0.41 7.45
N LEU A 161 -3.33 -0.16 6.19
CA LEU A 161 -2.40 0.21 5.14
C LEU A 161 -2.66 1.64 4.66
N ASN A 162 -1.62 2.47 4.64
CA ASN A 162 -1.67 3.80 4.04
C ASN A 162 -0.57 3.94 2.98
N ILE A 163 -0.98 4.19 1.73
CA ILE A 163 -0.06 4.42 0.60
C ILE A 163 -0.28 5.82 0.04
N ASP A 164 0.79 6.61 0.02
CA ASP A 164 0.89 7.86 -0.72
C ASP A 164 1.89 7.66 -1.86
N GLY A 165 1.36 7.27 -3.03
CA GLY A 165 2.12 6.86 -4.20
C GLY A 165 1.95 7.83 -5.37
N SER A 166 2.59 9.01 -5.35
CA SER A 166 2.51 9.95 -6.46
C SER A 166 3.03 9.35 -7.77
N SER A 167 2.14 9.15 -8.76
CA SER A 167 2.46 8.53 -10.06
C SER A 167 3.04 7.11 -9.97
N CYS A 168 2.65 6.36 -8.94
CA CYS A 168 3.10 4.98 -8.72
C CYS A 168 2.11 3.96 -9.27
N GLU A 169 2.65 2.87 -9.79
CA GLU A 169 1.88 1.63 -9.92
C GLU A 169 1.75 1.00 -8.53
N VAL A 170 0.52 0.76 -8.06
CA VAL A 170 0.26 0.24 -6.73
C VAL A 170 -0.38 -1.13 -6.82
N THR A 171 0.21 -2.12 -6.17
CA THR A 171 -0.36 -3.46 -6.00
C THR A 171 -0.44 -3.79 -4.51
N VAL A 172 -1.64 -4.06 -4.04
CA VAL A 172 -1.92 -4.40 -2.64
C VAL A 172 -2.61 -5.75 -2.57
N ARG A 173 -2.18 -6.61 -1.65
CA ARG A 173 -2.81 -7.91 -1.37
C ARG A 173 -2.91 -8.17 0.12
N ASP A 174 -4.05 -8.72 0.55
CA ASP A 174 -4.28 -9.27 1.89
C ASP A 174 -4.04 -8.28 3.03
N VAL A 175 -4.86 -7.24 3.12
CA VAL A 175 -4.89 -6.29 4.24
C VAL A 175 -6.00 -6.68 5.22
N LYS A 176 -5.67 -6.86 6.49
CA LYS A 176 -6.62 -7.33 7.52
C LYS A 176 -7.51 -6.24 8.11
N GLN A 177 -7.15 -4.99 7.95
CA GLN A 177 -7.94 -3.83 8.36
C GLN A 177 -8.20 -2.89 7.17
N ASP A 178 -8.33 -1.60 7.42
CA ASP A 178 -8.63 -0.62 6.39
C ASP A 178 -7.41 -0.34 5.50
N ALA A 179 -7.66 0.02 4.25
CA ALA A 179 -6.64 0.47 3.33
C ALA A 179 -6.99 1.85 2.74
N SER A 180 -6.02 2.75 2.70
CA SER A 180 -6.11 4.06 2.05
C SER A 180 -4.99 4.21 1.03
N ILE A 181 -5.33 4.48 -0.22
CA ILE A 181 -4.39 4.55 -1.34
C ILE A 181 -4.61 5.84 -2.11
N LEU A 182 -3.57 6.65 -2.20
CA LEU A 182 -3.48 7.81 -3.06
C LEU A 182 -2.47 7.54 -4.18
N SER A 183 -2.85 7.68 -5.45
CA SER A 183 -1.92 7.62 -6.58
C SER A 183 -2.48 8.33 -7.82
N SER A 184 -1.62 8.47 -8.85
CA SER A 184 -2.00 9.10 -10.12
C SER A 184 -1.37 8.41 -11.32
N TYR A 185 -2.03 8.49 -12.48
CA TYR A 185 -1.58 8.10 -13.83
C TYR A 185 -1.32 6.61 -14.08
N LYS A 186 -1.10 5.81 -13.08
CA LYS A 186 -0.76 4.38 -13.20
C LYS A 186 -1.93 3.50 -12.73
N THR A 187 -1.71 2.21 -12.69
CA THR A 187 -2.70 1.24 -12.21
C THR A 187 -2.64 1.10 -10.69
N ILE A 188 -3.80 1.08 -10.07
CA ILE A 188 -4.01 0.68 -8.67
C ILE A 188 -4.75 -0.66 -8.69
N ARG A 189 -4.11 -1.71 -8.22
CA ARG A 189 -4.70 -3.04 -8.04
C ARG A 189 -4.76 -3.37 -6.56
N VAL A 190 -5.95 -3.76 -6.11
CA VAL A 190 -6.20 -4.14 -4.71
C VAL A 190 -6.90 -5.49 -4.68
N ASP A 191 -6.29 -6.45 -4.03
CA ASP A 191 -6.84 -7.79 -3.83
C ASP A 191 -6.97 -8.06 -2.31
N ASN A 192 -8.18 -8.34 -1.82
CA ASN A 192 -8.50 -8.72 -0.44
C ASN A 192 -8.16 -7.68 0.65
N VAL A 193 -9.03 -6.73 0.87
CA VAL A 193 -9.05 -5.85 2.05
C VAL A 193 -10.21 -6.29 2.95
N ALA A 194 -9.92 -6.71 4.18
CA ALA A 194 -10.98 -7.18 5.09
C ALA A 194 -11.80 -6.02 5.67
N GLY A 195 -11.22 -4.85 5.84
CA GLY A 195 -11.88 -3.62 6.29
C GLY A 195 -12.37 -2.75 5.14
N SER A 196 -12.44 -1.45 5.39
CA SER A 196 -12.85 -0.44 4.41
C SER A 196 -11.69 -0.07 3.48
N LEU A 197 -12.03 0.26 2.23
CA LEU A 197 -11.08 0.67 1.21
C LEU A 197 -11.38 2.09 0.74
N LYS A 198 -10.39 2.97 0.86
CA LYS A 198 -10.41 4.30 0.24
C LYS A 198 -9.35 4.38 -0.85
N VAL A 199 -9.75 4.78 -2.06
CA VAL A 199 -8.84 5.05 -3.18
C VAL A 199 -9.08 6.47 -3.68
N ASP A 200 -8.03 7.28 -3.67
CA ASP A 200 -8.01 8.59 -4.30
C ASP A 200 -7.08 8.53 -5.51
N GLY A 201 -7.69 8.33 -6.67
CA GLY A 201 -7.01 8.13 -7.94
C GLY A 201 -7.19 9.34 -8.86
N SER A 202 -6.13 9.78 -9.49
CA SER A 202 -6.21 10.75 -10.59
C SER A 202 -5.66 10.14 -11.87
N SER A 203 -6.52 9.91 -12.87
CA SER A 203 -6.17 9.24 -14.14
C SER A 203 -5.62 7.82 -13.96
N CYS A 204 -6.10 7.10 -12.93
CA CYS A 204 -5.69 5.73 -12.62
C CYS A 204 -6.64 4.69 -13.18
N SER A 205 -6.11 3.55 -13.62
CA SER A 205 -6.92 2.34 -13.76
C SER A 205 -7.06 1.70 -12.39
N VAL A 206 -8.27 1.67 -11.81
CA VAL A 206 -8.53 1.14 -10.48
C VAL A 206 -9.20 -0.23 -10.60
N LEU A 207 -8.55 -1.25 -10.07
CA LEU A 207 -9.00 -2.63 -10.06
C LEU A 207 -9.07 -3.11 -8.62
N VAL A 208 -10.26 -3.40 -8.14
CA VAL A 208 -10.48 -3.92 -6.77
C VAL A 208 -11.16 -5.27 -6.85
N ASP A 209 -10.58 -6.25 -6.20
CA ASP A 209 -11.14 -7.58 -6.07
C ASP A 209 -11.13 -8.03 -4.59
N GLY A 210 -12.24 -7.88 -3.91
CA GLY A 210 -12.43 -8.20 -2.51
C GLY A 210 -12.25 -7.02 -1.56
N ALA A 211 -13.37 -6.46 -1.08
CA ALA A 211 -13.42 -5.52 0.04
C ALA A 211 -14.54 -5.91 0.99
N GLY A 212 -14.21 -6.16 2.26
CA GLY A 212 -15.14 -6.60 3.29
C GLY A 212 -15.92 -5.47 3.94
N GLY A 213 -15.37 -4.26 3.98
CA GLY A 213 -16.00 -3.05 4.49
C GLY A 213 -16.48 -2.10 3.37
N ASP A 214 -16.69 -0.85 3.73
CA ASP A 214 -17.13 0.18 2.79
C ASP A 214 -16.02 0.53 1.78
N VAL A 215 -16.44 0.83 0.55
CA VAL A 215 -15.54 1.22 -0.54
C VAL A 215 -15.83 2.67 -0.95
N ASP A 216 -14.83 3.54 -0.88
CA ASP A 216 -14.90 4.92 -1.35
C ASP A 216 -13.79 5.18 -2.38
N ILE A 217 -14.18 5.43 -3.64
CA ILE A 217 -13.25 5.64 -4.75
C ILE A 217 -13.57 6.96 -5.43
N THR A 218 -12.55 7.80 -5.53
CA THR A 218 -12.54 8.95 -6.44
C THR A 218 -11.52 8.69 -7.55
N ASN A 219 -11.90 8.90 -8.82
CA ASN A 219 -11.00 8.70 -9.96
C ASN A 219 -11.37 9.61 -11.13
N SER A 220 -10.47 9.75 -12.11
CA SER A 220 -10.73 10.46 -13.36
C SER A 220 -10.18 9.70 -14.57
N TYR A 221 -10.86 9.82 -15.72
CA TYR A 221 -10.50 9.39 -17.08
C TYR A 221 -10.32 7.89 -17.33
N LYS A 222 -9.76 7.15 -16.41
CA LYS A 222 -9.55 5.71 -16.54
C LYS A 222 -10.65 4.92 -15.84
N TYR A 223 -10.75 3.64 -16.15
CA TYR A 223 -11.79 2.77 -15.62
C TYR A 223 -11.63 2.44 -14.14
N VAL A 224 -12.77 2.20 -13.50
CA VAL A 224 -12.90 1.65 -12.14
C VAL A 224 -13.66 0.33 -12.23
N VAL A 225 -13.03 -0.76 -11.80
CA VAL A 225 -13.63 -2.10 -11.74
C VAL A 225 -13.62 -2.59 -10.30
N LEU A 226 -14.80 -2.92 -9.78
CA LEU A 226 -15.01 -3.46 -8.43
C LEU A 226 -15.64 -4.83 -8.51
N LYS A 227 -15.05 -5.78 -7.80
CA LYS A 227 -15.59 -7.14 -7.64
C LYS A 227 -15.54 -7.60 -6.19
N ARG A 228 -16.47 -8.47 -5.80
CA ARG A 228 -16.52 -9.12 -4.48
C ARG A 228 -16.48 -8.13 -3.30
N THR A 229 -17.38 -7.16 -3.32
CA THR A 229 -17.52 -6.17 -2.24
C THR A 229 -18.70 -6.52 -1.33
N ALA A 230 -18.61 -6.19 -0.04
CA ALA A 230 -19.63 -6.54 0.95
C ALA A 230 -20.24 -5.34 1.71
N GLY A 231 -19.61 -4.16 1.68
CA GLY A 231 -20.08 -2.94 2.33
C GLY A 231 -20.83 -1.98 1.42
N SER A 232 -20.99 -0.74 1.86
CA SER A 232 -21.46 0.35 1.02
C SER A 232 -20.42 0.71 -0.03
N ILE A 233 -20.86 1.12 -1.21
CA ILE A 233 -19.99 1.47 -2.33
C ILE A 233 -20.27 2.92 -2.72
N ASN A 234 -19.24 3.75 -2.73
CA ASN A 234 -19.28 5.10 -3.24
C ASN A 234 -18.17 5.29 -4.28
N VAL A 235 -18.53 5.39 -5.55
CA VAL A 235 -17.59 5.67 -6.64
C VAL A 235 -17.95 6.98 -7.28
N ARG A 236 -17.02 7.91 -7.27
CA ARG A 236 -17.09 9.19 -8.01
C ARG A 236 -16.05 9.20 -9.09
N GLY A 237 -16.51 9.14 -10.33
CA GLY A 237 -15.68 9.19 -11.52
C GLY A 237 -15.87 10.52 -12.27
N ASP A 238 -14.79 11.19 -12.65
CA ASP A 238 -14.84 12.19 -13.70
C ASP A 238 -14.38 11.55 -15.01
N SER A 239 -15.34 11.37 -15.96
CA SER A 239 -15.08 10.71 -17.25
C SER A 239 -14.49 9.29 -17.11
N SER A 240 -14.84 8.57 -16.04
CA SER A 240 -14.38 7.22 -15.75
C SER A 240 -15.48 6.20 -16.02
N PRO A 241 -15.26 5.17 -16.86
CA PRO A 241 -16.14 4.02 -16.89
C PRO A 241 -16.13 3.30 -15.56
N ILE A 242 -17.32 2.91 -15.05
CA ILE A 242 -17.46 2.23 -13.77
C ILE A 242 -18.11 0.87 -14.01
N GLU A 243 -17.50 -0.19 -13.53
CA GLU A 243 -18.05 -1.54 -13.54
C GLU A 243 -18.02 -2.11 -12.11
N VAL A 244 -19.20 -2.53 -11.62
CA VAL A 244 -19.36 -3.16 -10.31
C VAL A 244 -20.08 -4.49 -10.49
N SER A 245 -19.52 -5.56 -9.98
CA SER A 245 -20.05 -6.91 -10.09
C SER A 245 -19.73 -7.76 -8.86
N GLN A 246 -20.39 -8.91 -8.74
CA GLN A 246 -20.17 -9.87 -7.65
C GLN A 246 -20.29 -9.20 -6.27
N ILE A 247 -21.32 -8.38 -6.08
CA ILE A 247 -21.61 -7.79 -4.77
C ILE A 247 -22.10 -8.89 -3.85
N ALA A 248 -21.29 -9.28 -2.87
CA ALA A 248 -21.63 -10.38 -1.98
C ALA A 248 -22.87 -10.08 -1.12
N LYS A 249 -22.96 -8.84 -0.62
CA LYS A 249 -24.10 -8.35 0.15
C LYS A 249 -24.03 -6.83 0.23
N VAL A 250 -25.13 -6.16 -0.11
CA VAL A 250 -25.33 -4.77 0.32
C VAL A 250 -26.02 -4.81 1.67
N PRO A 251 -25.45 -4.26 2.75
CA PRO A 251 -26.11 -4.28 4.07
C PRO A 251 -27.48 -3.61 4.02
N ALA A 252 -28.40 -4.04 4.87
CA ALA A 252 -29.66 -3.32 5.06
C ALA A 252 -29.36 -1.86 5.46
N GLY A 253 -29.93 -0.89 4.75
CA GLY A 253 -29.59 0.53 4.89
C GLY A 253 -28.27 0.95 4.23
N GLY A 254 -27.51 0.02 3.62
CA GLY A 254 -26.31 0.31 2.85
C GLY A 254 -26.61 1.06 1.56
N ARG A 255 -25.57 1.65 0.98
CA ARG A 255 -25.69 2.49 -0.22
C ARG A 255 -24.71 2.05 -1.30
N VAL A 256 -25.18 2.00 -2.53
CA VAL A 256 -24.35 1.88 -3.73
C VAL A 256 -24.54 3.16 -4.54
N ASN A 257 -23.51 4.01 -4.55
CA ASN A 257 -23.55 5.31 -5.22
C ASN A 257 -22.49 5.31 -6.32
N LEU A 258 -22.90 5.29 -7.58
CA LEU A 258 -22.04 5.25 -8.75
C LEU A 258 -22.29 6.49 -9.60
N ILE A 259 -21.40 7.44 -9.55
CA ILE A 259 -21.53 8.73 -10.25
C ILE A 259 -20.34 8.92 -11.18
N THR A 260 -20.58 9.19 -12.44
CA THR A 260 -19.55 9.58 -13.42
C THR A 260 -20.11 10.57 -14.42
N THR A 261 -19.23 11.11 -15.27
CA THR A 261 -19.60 11.96 -16.42
C THR A 261 -19.21 11.28 -17.73
N TYR A 262 -20.04 11.37 -18.76
CA TYR A 262 -19.82 10.94 -20.15
C TYR A 262 -19.53 9.44 -20.38
N LYS A 263 -19.25 8.66 -19.38
CA LYS A 263 -18.85 7.26 -19.52
C LYS A 263 -19.91 6.29 -19.01
N PRO A 264 -19.91 5.05 -19.49
CA PRO A 264 -20.89 4.07 -19.05
C PRO A 264 -20.68 3.62 -17.61
N VAL A 265 -21.78 3.26 -16.97
CA VAL A 265 -21.83 2.58 -15.69
C VAL A 265 -22.49 1.22 -15.87
N THR A 266 -21.78 0.16 -15.54
CA THR A 266 -22.33 -1.20 -15.49
C THR A 266 -22.41 -1.66 -14.04
N LEU A 267 -23.61 -2.02 -13.59
CA LEU A 267 -23.86 -2.57 -12.27
C LEU A 267 -24.51 -3.94 -12.40
N THR A 268 -23.85 -4.97 -11.90
CA THR A 268 -24.39 -6.33 -11.81
C THR A 268 -24.81 -6.63 -10.38
N LEU A 269 -26.08 -6.93 -10.17
CA LEU A 269 -26.67 -7.24 -8.87
C LEU A 269 -27.06 -8.71 -8.81
N PRO A 270 -26.95 -9.38 -7.64
CA PRO A 270 -27.47 -10.72 -7.48
C PRO A 270 -28.98 -10.76 -7.72
N ALA A 271 -29.48 -11.86 -8.26
CA ALA A 271 -30.88 -12.07 -8.52
C ALA A 271 -31.78 -11.89 -7.28
N SER A 272 -31.22 -12.17 -6.11
CA SER A 272 -31.87 -12.04 -4.80
C SER A 272 -31.69 -10.67 -4.14
N ALA A 273 -31.16 -9.68 -4.86
CA ALA A 273 -30.94 -8.35 -4.31
C ALA A 273 -32.25 -7.72 -3.84
N ALA A 274 -32.22 -7.09 -2.65
CA ALA A 274 -33.32 -6.31 -2.10
C ALA A 274 -32.88 -4.83 -2.07
N VAL A 275 -33.16 -4.08 -3.14
CA VAL A 275 -32.63 -2.73 -3.35
C VAL A 275 -33.67 -1.80 -3.95
N GLN A 276 -33.54 -0.50 -3.63
CA GLN A 276 -34.23 0.58 -4.33
C GLN A 276 -33.25 1.24 -5.28
N ILE A 277 -33.50 1.17 -6.60
CA ILE A 277 -32.62 1.70 -7.63
C ILE A 277 -33.16 3.02 -8.14
N SER A 278 -32.30 4.05 -8.16
CA SER A 278 -32.49 5.31 -8.87
C SER A 278 -31.37 5.46 -9.88
N ALA A 279 -31.67 5.33 -11.17
CA ALA A 279 -30.69 5.48 -12.24
C ALA A 279 -31.09 6.65 -13.13
N ARG A 280 -30.12 7.52 -13.47
CA ARG A 280 -30.33 8.69 -14.30
C ARG A 280 -29.18 8.88 -15.29
N THR A 281 -29.54 9.09 -16.57
CA THR A 281 -28.60 9.50 -17.62
C THR A 281 -29.12 10.70 -18.37
N GLN A 282 -28.22 11.59 -18.79
CA GLN A 282 -28.62 12.77 -19.59
C GLN A 282 -28.75 12.45 -21.09
N TYR A 283 -27.78 11.74 -21.66
CA TYR A 283 -27.72 11.49 -23.12
C TYR A 283 -27.71 10.00 -23.48
N GLY A 284 -27.32 9.14 -22.53
CA GLY A 284 -27.16 7.71 -22.77
C GLY A 284 -28.45 6.92 -22.83
N LYS A 285 -28.31 5.61 -22.88
CA LYS A 285 -29.41 4.64 -22.80
C LYS A 285 -29.36 3.97 -21.43
N ILE A 286 -30.54 3.63 -20.85
CA ILE A 286 -30.67 2.76 -19.71
C ILE A 286 -31.12 1.40 -20.22
N SER A 287 -30.29 0.38 -20.01
CA SER A 287 -30.59 -1.02 -20.29
C SER A 287 -30.65 -1.79 -18.99
N SER A 288 -31.64 -2.64 -18.80
CA SER A 288 -31.86 -3.38 -17.54
C SER A 288 -32.39 -4.79 -17.80
N ASP A 289 -31.82 -5.76 -17.10
CA ASP A 289 -32.35 -7.12 -17.00
C ASP A 289 -33.51 -7.23 -15.98
N PHE A 290 -33.71 -6.16 -15.19
CA PHE A 290 -34.85 -6.04 -14.28
C PHE A 290 -36.02 -5.33 -14.97
N PRO A 291 -37.29 -5.65 -14.64
CA PRO A 291 -38.44 -4.93 -15.17
C PRO A 291 -38.38 -3.45 -14.72
N VAL A 292 -38.35 -2.55 -15.66
CA VAL A 292 -38.20 -1.09 -15.44
C VAL A 292 -39.30 -0.30 -16.14
N TYR A 293 -39.75 0.78 -15.51
CA TYR A 293 -40.54 1.81 -16.15
C TYR A 293 -39.64 3.04 -16.41
N LEU A 294 -39.46 3.38 -17.67
CA LEU A 294 -38.67 4.52 -18.08
C LEU A 294 -39.50 5.80 -18.02
N ASN A 295 -39.05 6.76 -17.25
CA ASN A 295 -39.54 8.14 -17.30
C ASN A 295 -38.57 8.98 -18.11
N ASN A 296 -39.08 9.65 -19.14
CA ASN A 296 -38.32 10.64 -19.90
C ASN A 296 -38.83 12.04 -19.50
N ASP A 297 -37.94 12.92 -19.17
CA ASP A 297 -38.20 14.34 -18.92
C ASP A 297 -37.23 15.20 -19.76
N ASP A 298 -37.39 16.51 -19.75
CA ASP A 298 -36.53 17.47 -20.47
C ASP A 298 -35.05 17.42 -19.96
N ASN A 299 -34.79 16.78 -18.84
CA ASN A 299 -33.48 16.63 -18.25
C ASN A 299 -32.82 15.24 -18.44
N GLY A 300 -33.39 14.37 -19.30
CA GLY A 300 -32.85 13.06 -19.62
C GLY A 300 -33.75 11.88 -19.28
N LYS A 301 -33.17 10.68 -19.18
CA LYS A 301 -33.88 9.45 -18.88
C LYS A 301 -33.63 9.06 -17.41
N ALA A 302 -34.68 8.78 -16.71
CA ALA A 302 -34.61 8.33 -15.32
C ALA A 302 -35.44 7.05 -15.10
N VAL A 303 -34.90 6.18 -14.24
CA VAL A 303 -35.58 4.98 -13.78
C VAL A 303 -35.57 4.97 -12.25
N LYS A 304 -36.73 4.73 -11.67
CA LYS A 304 -36.86 4.37 -10.26
C LYS A 304 -37.53 3.02 -10.18
N MET A 305 -36.91 2.09 -9.48
CA MET A 305 -37.47 0.75 -9.30
C MET A 305 -37.13 0.18 -7.94
N GLU A 306 -37.94 -0.74 -7.51
CA GLU A 306 -37.68 -1.57 -6.33
C GLU A 306 -37.47 -3.00 -6.78
N VAL A 307 -36.40 -3.63 -6.30
CA VAL A 307 -36.07 -5.02 -6.55
C VAL A 307 -36.12 -5.76 -5.23
N GLY A 308 -36.89 -6.83 -5.14
CA GLY A 308 -37.08 -7.55 -3.88
C GLY A 308 -37.88 -6.73 -2.85
N ALA A 309 -37.65 -6.97 -1.57
CA ALA A 309 -38.37 -6.30 -0.46
C ALA A 309 -37.74 -4.92 -0.08
N GLY A 310 -36.90 -4.34 -0.89
CA GLY A 310 -36.25 -3.03 -0.75
C GLY A 310 -35.51 -2.82 0.57
N GLY A 311 -34.17 -2.76 0.55
CA GLY A 311 -33.42 -2.60 1.80
C GLY A 311 -32.23 -1.66 1.65
N ALA A 312 -31.53 -1.73 0.56
CA ALA A 312 -30.39 -0.86 0.25
C ALA A 312 -30.74 0.16 -0.85
N ILE A 313 -30.05 1.29 -0.85
CA ILE A 313 -30.25 2.35 -1.83
C ILE A 313 -29.17 2.28 -2.89
N VAL A 314 -29.56 2.16 -4.14
CA VAL A 314 -28.69 2.20 -5.31
C VAL A 314 -28.94 3.49 -6.11
N ARG A 315 -27.92 4.31 -6.27
CA ARG A 315 -27.96 5.51 -7.08
C ARG A 315 -26.91 5.41 -8.19
N VAL A 316 -27.33 5.54 -9.44
CA VAL A 316 -26.46 5.53 -10.60
C VAL A 316 -26.70 6.79 -11.42
N GLU A 317 -25.68 7.61 -11.61
CA GLU A 317 -25.77 8.86 -12.37
C GLU A 317 -24.60 8.99 -13.35
N THR A 318 -24.93 9.24 -14.62
CA THR A 318 -23.96 9.54 -15.68
C THR A 318 -24.60 10.35 -16.79
N SER A 319 -23.81 10.88 -17.73
CA SER A 319 -24.31 11.34 -19.02
C SER A 319 -24.19 10.26 -20.11
N GLY A 320 -23.49 9.15 -19.84
CA GLY A 320 -23.31 7.99 -20.72
C GLY A 320 -24.37 6.91 -20.48
N ASP A 321 -24.10 5.72 -20.96
CA ASP A 321 -25.02 4.58 -20.82
C ASP A 321 -25.03 3.98 -19.41
N ILE A 322 -26.19 3.51 -18.97
CA ILE A 322 -26.36 2.75 -17.74
C ILE A 322 -26.82 1.33 -18.09
N ILE A 323 -26.08 0.35 -17.58
CA ILE A 323 -26.37 -1.07 -17.81
C ILE A 323 -26.56 -1.74 -16.43
N LEU A 324 -27.79 -2.17 -16.16
CA LEU A 324 -28.16 -2.88 -14.96
C LEU A 324 -28.32 -4.36 -15.29
N ARG A 325 -27.43 -5.20 -14.80
CA ARG A 325 -27.42 -6.64 -15.06
C ARG A 325 -27.87 -7.44 -13.83
N LYS A 326 -28.44 -8.59 -14.10
CA LYS A 326 -28.78 -9.60 -13.13
C LYS A 326 -27.75 -10.74 -13.20
N GLU A 327 -27.16 -11.10 -12.05
CA GLU A 327 -26.25 -12.24 -11.95
C GLU A 327 -27.00 -13.56 -11.91
#